data_4f6e4aeb061c5af52e8779bcd4f58f44
#
_entry.id   4f6e4aeb061c5af52e8779bcd4f58f44
#
_cell.length_a   1.000
_cell.length_b   1.000
_cell.length_c   1.000
_cell.angle_alpha   90.00
_cell.angle_beta   90.00
_cell.angle_gamma   90.00
#
_symmetry.space_group_name_H-M   'P 1'
#
loop_
_entity.id
_entity.type
_entity.pdbx_description
1 polymer ?
#
loop_
_entity_poly.entity_id
_entity_poly.type
_entity_poly.pdbx_seq_one_letter_code
_entity_poly.pdbx_strand_id
1 'polypeptide(L)'
;MTAGAVGTRQAWGLGLWLRFALYCGMLSSLAVVPLGLGRIQTARACVMAGVALCAAGAAWPRSRGTVAAVFARSCALRVADALLWNLALVLVAGEIVLAVAGRLIASPLLIAPNANVQELIEEQRRNVFQYFGRDAGNARGYNDTEPRSDATGSVRIVALGDSFAYGIVGYEKNFLTRLETKLDARVGRSVEVVNLGLPGLHPSAYLQMLEEEGTALHPDLVLVCLFAGNDFLQVAAATPFDARNWRLVGFVRRVARYAAERARTRDPGTAAVAAPKRSLAQPGTFSEPAYLKLATSYVPFLRRERDASVQRGYDDMLAVVDEIIARAAPTPVAVAVLPTELQVNPQLRASVLSHLQLRERDLDLDIPARETRAHLEARGVAVIDLLPALAAAERDASTYAPRDSHWNERGNEVAAEVLAGTLEAAVRRIAETKPSQTRADAQRSGTH
;
A
#
# COMPACT_ATOMS: atom_id res chain seq x y z
N MET A 1 -50.81 -34.43 11.85
CA MET A 1 -49.68 -33.56 12.26
C MET A 1 -50.31 -32.23 12.72
N THR A 2 -50.12 -31.85 13.97
CA THR A 2 -50.69 -30.62 14.51
C THR A 2 -50.00 -29.38 13.95
N ALA A 3 -50.69 -28.27 13.75
CA ALA A 3 -50.16 -27.01 13.21
C ALA A 3 -48.89 -26.51 13.93
N GLY A 4 -48.74 -26.83 15.23
CA GLY A 4 -47.55 -26.51 16.03
C GLY A 4 -46.29 -27.28 15.57
N ALA A 5 -46.40 -28.52 15.10
CA ALA A 5 -45.29 -29.31 14.63
C ALA A 5 -44.75 -28.84 13.26
N VAL A 6 -45.63 -28.23 12.44
CA VAL A 6 -45.23 -27.68 11.13
C VAL A 6 -44.50 -26.33 11.33
N GLY A 7 -45.00 -25.49 12.26
CA GLY A 7 -44.35 -24.21 12.58
C GLY A 7 -42.91 -24.37 13.14
N THR A 8 -42.73 -25.31 14.07
CA THR A 8 -41.40 -25.58 14.64
C THR A 8 -40.41 -26.12 13.61
N ARG A 9 -40.83 -27.01 12.67
CA ARG A 9 -39.98 -27.49 11.58
C ARG A 9 -39.57 -26.39 10.61
N GLN A 10 -40.48 -25.45 10.30
CA GLN A 10 -40.16 -24.32 9.41
C GLN A 10 -39.19 -23.34 10.06
N ALA A 11 -39.35 -23.03 11.35
CA ALA A 11 -38.41 -22.20 12.09
C ALA A 11 -37.03 -22.83 12.19
N TRP A 12 -36.96 -24.15 12.41
CA TRP A 12 -35.70 -24.89 12.46
C TRP A 12 -34.97 -24.93 11.09
N GLY A 13 -35.73 -25.14 10.02
CA GLY A 13 -35.21 -25.07 8.66
C GLY A 13 -34.66 -23.71 8.25
N LEU A 14 -35.30 -22.62 8.70
CA LEU A 14 -34.78 -21.27 8.51
C LEU A 14 -33.45 -21.07 9.22
N GLY A 15 -33.34 -21.54 10.48
CA GLY A 15 -32.07 -21.46 11.23
C GLY A 15 -30.93 -22.22 10.55
N LEU A 16 -31.20 -23.39 9.95
CA LEU A 16 -30.21 -24.15 9.18
C LEU A 16 -29.74 -23.41 7.92
N TRP A 17 -30.64 -22.79 7.16
CA TRP A 17 -30.27 -21.99 5.98
C TRP A 17 -29.41 -20.78 6.35
N LEU A 18 -29.69 -20.10 7.45
CA LEU A 18 -28.87 -18.99 7.94
C LEU A 18 -27.46 -19.46 8.37
N ARG A 19 -27.35 -20.62 9.04
CA ARG A 19 -26.06 -21.23 9.34
C ARG A 19 -25.26 -21.59 8.08
N PHE A 20 -25.92 -22.15 7.06
CA PHE A 20 -25.26 -22.47 5.80
C PHE A 20 -24.72 -21.22 5.10
N ALA A 21 -25.47 -20.12 5.10
CA ALA A 21 -24.99 -18.84 4.60
C ALA A 21 -23.73 -18.36 5.35
N LEU A 22 -23.75 -18.48 6.68
CA LEU A 22 -22.58 -18.16 7.52
C LEU A 22 -21.39 -19.07 7.19
N TYR A 23 -21.60 -20.39 7.04
CA TYR A 23 -20.53 -21.33 6.70
C TYR A 23 -19.94 -21.07 5.32
N CYS A 24 -20.77 -20.77 4.34
CA CYS A 24 -20.31 -20.35 3.01
C CYS A 24 -19.41 -19.10 3.11
N GLY A 25 -19.84 -18.08 3.84
CA GLY A 25 -19.06 -16.87 4.06
C GLY A 25 -17.72 -17.15 4.74
N MET A 26 -17.74 -17.89 5.84
CA MET A 26 -16.56 -18.24 6.63
C MET A 26 -15.54 -19.09 5.84
N LEU A 27 -16.00 -20.20 5.23
CA LEU A 27 -15.10 -21.11 4.51
C LEU A 27 -14.46 -20.43 3.30
N SER A 28 -15.18 -19.56 2.61
CA SER A 28 -14.62 -18.84 1.47
C SER A 28 -13.69 -17.72 1.88
N SER A 29 -13.95 -17.07 3.01
CA SER A 29 -12.99 -16.12 3.58
C SER A 29 -11.68 -16.83 3.97
N LEU A 30 -11.76 -18.01 4.55
CA LEU A 30 -10.59 -18.83 4.88
C LEU A 30 -9.88 -19.37 3.63
N ALA A 31 -10.60 -19.75 2.57
CA ALA A 31 -10.03 -20.24 1.33
C ALA A 31 -9.18 -19.21 0.58
N VAL A 32 -9.39 -17.91 0.83
CA VAL A 32 -8.58 -16.82 0.25
C VAL A 32 -7.14 -16.83 0.76
N VAL A 33 -6.90 -17.31 1.98
CA VAL A 33 -5.57 -17.32 2.62
C VAL A 33 -4.51 -18.08 1.78
N PRO A 34 -4.77 -19.29 1.26
CA PRO A 34 -3.83 -20.04 0.42
C PRO A 34 -3.89 -19.68 -1.06
N LEU A 35 -4.88 -18.89 -1.52
CA LEU A 35 -5.09 -18.57 -2.94
C LEU A 35 -4.43 -17.24 -3.31
N GLY A 36 -3.73 -17.21 -4.45
CA GLY A 36 -3.18 -15.96 -5.01
C GLY A 36 -4.27 -14.98 -5.50
N LEU A 37 -3.91 -13.70 -5.67
CA LEU A 37 -4.82 -12.60 -6.01
C LEU A 37 -5.78 -12.88 -7.17
N GLY A 38 -5.33 -13.55 -8.24
CA GLY A 38 -6.18 -13.86 -9.41
C GLY A 38 -7.34 -14.84 -9.15
N ARG A 39 -7.28 -15.62 -8.06
CA ARG A 39 -8.34 -16.59 -7.69
C ARG A 39 -9.31 -16.03 -6.64
N ILE A 40 -9.01 -14.88 -6.07
CA ILE A 40 -9.85 -14.24 -5.04
C ILE A 40 -11.21 -13.85 -5.59
N GLN A 41 -11.28 -13.35 -6.81
CA GLN A 41 -12.55 -12.98 -7.46
C GLN A 41 -13.46 -14.18 -7.70
N THR A 42 -12.87 -15.31 -8.14
CA THR A 42 -13.62 -16.56 -8.30
C THR A 42 -14.16 -17.06 -6.95
N ALA A 43 -13.34 -17.00 -5.91
CA ALA A 43 -13.77 -17.35 -4.55
C ALA A 43 -14.90 -16.44 -4.05
N ARG A 44 -14.82 -15.12 -4.27
CA ARG A 44 -15.89 -14.15 -3.92
C ARG A 44 -17.18 -14.44 -4.69
N ALA A 45 -17.10 -14.73 -5.98
CA ALA A 45 -18.28 -15.09 -6.80
C ALA A 45 -18.94 -16.37 -6.26
N CYS A 46 -18.14 -17.40 -5.90
CA CYS A 46 -18.65 -18.62 -5.28
C CYS A 46 -19.33 -18.37 -3.93
N VAL A 47 -18.78 -17.48 -3.09
CA VAL A 47 -19.40 -17.06 -1.83
C VAL A 47 -20.74 -16.43 -2.07
N MET A 48 -20.76 -15.39 -2.92
CA MET A 48 -21.98 -14.63 -3.18
C MET A 48 -23.08 -15.54 -3.78
N ALA A 49 -22.69 -16.45 -4.68
CA ALA A 49 -23.61 -17.47 -5.21
C ALA A 49 -24.11 -18.41 -4.10
N GLY A 50 -23.25 -18.90 -3.23
CA GLY A 50 -23.61 -19.72 -2.07
C GLY A 50 -24.55 -19.02 -1.12
N VAL A 51 -24.26 -17.78 -0.76
CA VAL A 51 -25.14 -16.94 0.10
C VAL A 51 -26.49 -16.69 -0.58
N ALA A 52 -26.51 -16.37 -1.87
CA ALA A 52 -27.75 -16.17 -2.63
C ALA A 52 -28.61 -17.43 -2.70
N LEU A 53 -28.01 -18.61 -2.91
CA LEU A 53 -28.69 -19.91 -2.87
C LEU A 53 -29.26 -20.21 -1.49
N CYS A 54 -28.51 -19.93 -0.43
CA CYS A 54 -28.99 -20.08 0.94
C CYS A 54 -30.14 -19.12 1.25
N ALA A 55 -30.08 -17.87 0.78
CA ALA A 55 -31.16 -16.89 0.93
C ALA A 55 -32.42 -17.33 0.18
N ALA A 56 -32.29 -17.80 -1.07
CA ALA A 56 -33.41 -18.35 -1.84
C ALA A 56 -34.02 -19.59 -1.18
N GLY A 57 -33.19 -20.49 -0.66
CA GLY A 57 -33.63 -21.64 0.14
C GLY A 57 -34.35 -21.23 1.41
N ALA A 58 -33.84 -20.21 2.11
CA ALA A 58 -34.49 -19.66 3.31
C ALA A 58 -35.83 -18.98 2.99
N ALA A 59 -35.99 -18.37 1.83
CA ALA A 59 -37.24 -17.72 1.42
C ALA A 59 -38.36 -18.72 1.09
N TRP A 60 -38.03 -19.96 0.71
CA TRP A 60 -39.00 -20.96 0.25
C TRP A 60 -39.48 -21.86 1.40
N PRO A 61 -40.76 -21.82 1.82
CA PRO A 61 -41.25 -22.57 2.98
C PRO A 61 -41.09 -24.10 2.86
N ARG A 62 -41.27 -24.64 1.65
CA ARG A 62 -41.09 -26.09 1.39
C ARG A 62 -39.63 -26.55 1.59
N SER A 63 -38.65 -25.75 1.16
CA SER A 63 -37.23 -26.09 1.35
C SER A 63 -36.84 -26.11 2.84
N ARG A 64 -37.40 -25.22 3.66
CA ARG A 64 -37.18 -25.21 5.12
C ARG A 64 -37.61 -26.53 5.77
N GLY A 65 -38.79 -27.04 5.41
CA GLY A 65 -39.25 -28.34 5.89
C GLY A 65 -38.41 -29.50 5.42
N THR A 66 -37.98 -29.48 4.14
CA THR A 66 -37.17 -30.54 3.56
C THR A 66 -35.78 -30.60 4.19
N VAL A 67 -35.11 -29.46 4.36
CA VAL A 67 -33.77 -29.38 5.00
C VAL A 67 -33.86 -29.87 6.44
N ALA A 68 -34.84 -29.42 7.21
CA ALA A 68 -35.04 -29.88 8.60
C ALA A 68 -35.25 -31.40 8.66
N ALA A 69 -36.02 -31.98 7.74
CA ALA A 69 -36.29 -33.43 7.69
C ALA A 69 -35.02 -34.24 7.31
N VAL A 70 -34.19 -33.74 6.35
CA VAL A 70 -32.95 -34.38 5.97
C VAL A 70 -31.95 -34.36 7.14
N PHE A 71 -31.82 -33.21 7.81
CA PHE A 71 -30.95 -33.05 8.99
C PHE A 71 -31.39 -33.96 10.15
N ALA A 72 -32.70 -34.05 10.39
CA ALA A 72 -33.20 -34.93 11.44
C ALA A 72 -32.85 -36.39 11.21
N ARG A 73 -32.76 -36.83 9.93
CA ARG A 73 -32.50 -38.23 9.58
C ARG A 73 -31.00 -38.56 9.47
N SER A 74 -30.13 -37.58 9.28
CA SER A 74 -28.70 -37.80 9.07
C SER A 74 -27.86 -37.40 10.29
N CYS A 75 -27.26 -38.40 10.95
CA CYS A 75 -26.33 -38.12 12.05
C CYS A 75 -25.07 -37.40 11.57
N ALA A 76 -24.54 -37.76 10.42
CA ALA A 76 -23.35 -37.14 9.83
C ALA A 76 -23.56 -35.62 9.57
N LEU A 77 -24.72 -35.22 9.03
CA LEU A 77 -25.04 -33.82 8.81
C LEU A 77 -25.16 -33.02 10.12
N ARG A 78 -25.74 -33.61 11.16
CA ARG A 78 -25.82 -32.97 12.47
C ARG A 78 -24.44 -32.78 13.11
N VAL A 79 -23.56 -33.79 12.98
CA VAL A 79 -22.18 -33.69 13.48
C VAL A 79 -21.41 -32.63 12.69
N ALA A 80 -21.52 -32.61 11.35
CA ALA A 80 -20.87 -31.61 10.51
C ALA A 80 -21.36 -30.18 10.86
N ASP A 81 -22.67 -29.98 11.03
CA ASP A 81 -23.25 -28.69 11.44
C ASP A 81 -22.71 -28.27 12.84
N ALA A 82 -22.68 -29.19 13.79
CA ALA A 82 -22.16 -28.90 15.12
C ALA A 82 -20.67 -28.51 15.08
N LEU A 83 -19.86 -29.19 14.28
CA LEU A 83 -18.45 -28.86 14.11
C LEU A 83 -18.24 -27.48 13.45
N LEU A 84 -18.97 -27.21 12.37
CA LEU A 84 -18.87 -25.93 11.68
C LEU A 84 -19.40 -24.77 12.53
N TRP A 85 -20.47 -25.00 13.32
CA TRP A 85 -21.00 -24.02 14.23
C TRP A 85 -20.03 -23.69 15.37
N ASN A 86 -19.43 -24.72 15.99
CA ASN A 86 -18.42 -24.51 17.01
C ASN A 86 -17.16 -23.82 16.42
N LEU A 87 -16.74 -24.18 15.21
CA LEU A 87 -15.64 -23.48 14.54
C LEU A 87 -15.97 -21.99 14.32
N ALA A 88 -17.19 -21.68 13.85
CA ALA A 88 -17.63 -20.29 13.67
C ALA A 88 -17.62 -19.52 14.98
N LEU A 89 -18.12 -20.14 16.08
CA LEU A 89 -18.11 -19.53 17.41
C LEU A 89 -16.68 -19.27 17.91
N VAL A 90 -15.77 -20.22 17.72
CA VAL A 90 -14.36 -20.06 18.11
C VAL A 90 -13.69 -18.94 17.33
N LEU A 91 -13.95 -18.85 16.01
CA LEU A 91 -13.39 -17.77 15.19
C LEU A 91 -13.93 -16.40 15.64
N VAL A 92 -15.23 -16.26 15.84
CA VAL A 92 -15.84 -15.00 16.31
C VAL A 92 -15.36 -14.63 17.72
N ALA A 93 -15.31 -15.60 18.63
CA ALA A 93 -14.82 -15.36 19.97
C ALA A 93 -13.34 -14.96 19.95
N GLY A 94 -12.53 -15.63 19.13
CA GLY A 94 -11.12 -15.30 18.92
C GLY A 94 -10.93 -13.85 18.42
N GLU A 95 -11.73 -13.43 17.43
CA GLU A 95 -11.70 -12.05 16.93
C GLU A 95 -12.04 -11.03 18.02
N ILE A 96 -13.10 -11.30 18.81
CA ILE A 96 -13.53 -10.42 19.93
C ILE A 96 -12.44 -10.35 21.00
N VAL A 97 -11.90 -11.50 21.42
CA VAL A 97 -10.84 -11.58 22.45
C VAL A 97 -9.60 -10.82 21.99
N LEU A 98 -9.14 -11.02 20.75
CA LEU A 98 -7.98 -10.33 20.21
C LEU A 98 -8.25 -8.83 20.01
N ALA A 99 -9.49 -8.43 19.68
CA ALA A 99 -9.86 -7.03 19.57
C ALA A 99 -9.81 -6.33 20.94
N VAL A 100 -10.30 -6.98 21.99
CA VAL A 100 -10.27 -6.46 23.36
C VAL A 100 -8.83 -6.46 23.90
N ALA A 101 -8.11 -7.56 23.74
CA ALA A 101 -6.73 -7.69 24.19
C ALA A 101 -5.81 -6.64 23.53
N GLY A 102 -5.97 -6.40 22.23
CA GLY A 102 -5.19 -5.39 21.51
C GLY A 102 -5.45 -3.94 21.94
N ARG A 103 -6.57 -3.67 22.63
CA ARG A 103 -6.85 -2.37 23.26
C ARG A 103 -6.24 -2.23 24.65
N LEU A 104 -6.05 -3.34 25.34
CA LEU A 104 -5.61 -3.37 26.74
C LEU A 104 -4.12 -3.65 26.88
N ILE A 105 -3.52 -4.32 25.91
CA ILE A 105 -2.14 -4.80 25.97
C ILE A 105 -1.40 -4.31 24.73
N ALA A 106 -0.40 -3.46 24.94
CA ALA A 106 0.52 -3.05 23.88
C ALA A 106 1.46 -4.22 23.56
N SER A 107 1.13 -5.00 22.53
CA SER A 107 1.95 -6.13 22.08
C SER A 107 1.97 -6.19 20.56
N PRO A 108 3.17 -6.37 19.94
CA PRO A 108 3.27 -6.54 18.49
C PRO A 108 2.51 -7.75 17.97
N LEU A 109 2.15 -8.72 18.82
CA LEU A 109 1.33 -9.87 18.45
C LEU A 109 -0.17 -9.56 18.35
N LEU A 110 -0.63 -8.45 18.95
CA LEU A 110 -2.05 -8.08 19.08
C LEU A 110 -2.48 -6.89 18.21
N ILE A 111 -1.66 -6.52 17.23
CA ILE A 111 -1.90 -5.36 16.37
C ILE A 111 -3.22 -5.46 15.58
N ALA A 112 -3.87 -4.33 15.31
CA ALA A 112 -5.19 -4.18 14.68
C ALA A 112 -5.26 -4.66 13.20
N PRO A 113 -6.45 -4.81 12.58
CA PRO A 113 -6.62 -5.38 11.22
C PRO A 113 -5.94 -4.63 10.07
N ASN A 114 -5.62 -3.35 10.21
CA ASN A 114 -4.68 -2.65 9.33
C ASN A 114 -3.22 -3.10 9.55
N ALA A 115 -3.03 -4.08 10.38
CA ALA A 115 -1.80 -4.75 10.70
C ALA A 115 -0.99 -5.24 9.48
N ASN A 116 -1.64 -5.54 8.37
CA ASN A 116 -0.90 -5.91 7.16
C ASN A 116 -0.08 -4.74 6.65
N VAL A 117 -0.59 -3.52 6.76
CA VAL A 117 0.11 -2.30 6.34
C VAL A 117 1.18 -1.92 7.35
N GLN A 118 0.86 -1.87 8.63
CA GLN A 118 1.84 -1.59 9.68
C GLN A 118 2.94 -2.66 9.75
N GLU A 119 2.56 -3.92 9.61
CA GLU A 119 3.51 -5.03 9.53
C GLU A 119 4.42 -4.92 8.31
N LEU A 120 3.89 -4.45 7.18
CA LEU A 120 4.66 -4.15 5.98
C LEU A 120 5.64 -3.01 6.23
N ILE A 121 5.20 -1.90 6.82
CA ILE A 121 6.06 -0.76 7.17
C ILE A 121 7.20 -1.22 8.07
N GLU A 122 6.91 -1.95 9.14
CA GLU A 122 7.92 -2.45 10.08
C GLU A 122 8.86 -3.48 9.43
N GLU A 123 8.34 -4.32 8.52
CA GLU A 123 9.16 -5.24 7.75
C GLU A 123 10.12 -4.49 6.82
N GLN A 124 9.63 -3.47 6.12
CA GLN A 124 10.47 -2.68 5.21
C GLN A 124 11.53 -1.88 5.98
N ARG A 125 11.21 -1.34 7.15
CA ARG A 125 12.22 -0.71 8.02
C ARG A 125 13.31 -1.68 8.42
N ARG A 126 12.96 -2.90 8.85
CA ARG A 126 13.94 -3.94 9.16
C ARG A 126 14.78 -4.31 7.94
N ASN A 127 14.14 -4.45 6.77
CA ASN A 127 14.83 -4.77 5.52
C ASN A 127 15.82 -3.69 5.12
N VAL A 128 15.46 -2.41 5.23
CA VAL A 128 16.37 -1.30 4.94
C VAL A 128 17.62 -1.38 5.81
N PHE A 129 17.47 -1.55 7.13
CA PHE A 129 18.63 -1.70 8.02
C PHE A 129 19.46 -2.97 7.75
N GLN A 130 18.80 -4.05 7.32
CA GLN A 130 19.48 -5.28 6.98
C GLN A 130 20.27 -5.18 5.67
N TYR A 131 19.67 -4.57 4.64
CA TYR A 131 20.26 -4.51 3.29
C TYR A 131 21.25 -3.37 3.11
N PHE A 132 20.99 -2.20 3.69
CA PHE A 132 21.80 -1.00 3.52
C PHE A 132 22.66 -0.67 4.74
N GLY A 133 22.38 -1.29 5.89
CA GLY A 133 23.04 -0.98 7.15
C GLY A 133 22.37 0.18 7.90
N ARG A 134 22.72 0.35 9.18
CA ARG A 134 22.13 1.41 10.02
C ARG A 134 22.61 2.83 9.66
N ASP A 135 23.71 2.92 8.94
CA ASP A 135 24.30 4.20 8.52
C ASP A 135 23.72 4.70 7.18
N ALA A 136 22.78 3.97 6.60
CA ALA A 136 22.20 4.28 5.29
C ALA A 136 20.97 5.21 5.35
N GLY A 137 20.69 5.81 6.50
CA GLY A 137 19.53 6.68 6.68
C GLY A 137 19.42 7.16 8.12
N ASN A 138 18.32 7.84 8.45
CA ASN A 138 18.05 8.30 9.82
C ASN A 138 17.69 7.13 10.77
N ALA A 139 17.47 7.43 12.06
CA ALA A 139 17.16 6.42 13.08
C ALA A 139 15.89 5.60 12.79
N ARG A 140 14.99 6.12 11.95
CA ARG A 140 13.75 5.46 11.54
C ARG A 140 13.86 4.64 10.25
N GLY A 141 15.05 4.67 9.61
CA GLY A 141 15.33 3.91 8.39
C GLY A 141 14.95 4.59 7.08
N TYR A 142 14.64 5.88 7.10
CA TYR A 142 14.42 6.65 5.88
C TYR A 142 15.75 7.10 5.27
N ASN A 143 15.84 7.18 3.96
CA ASN A 143 16.99 7.78 3.28
C ASN A 143 16.92 9.31 3.39
N ASP A 144 17.14 9.80 4.61
CA ASP A 144 17.01 11.19 5.00
C ASP A 144 17.83 11.46 6.28
N THR A 145 17.99 12.74 6.63
CA THR A 145 18.47 13.17 7.95
C THR A 145 17.34 13.13 8.98
N GLU A 146 17.68 13.36 10.26
CA GLU A 146 16.65 13.52 11.29
C GLU A 146 15.87 14.81 11.03
N PRO A 147 14.51 14.78 11.09
CA PRO A 147 13.70 15.98 10.95
C PRO A 147 14.07 17.04 11.99
N ARG A 148 14.16 18.30 11.58
CA ARG A 148 14.49 19.41 12.49
C ARG A 148 13.44 19.51 13.59
N SER A 149 13.87 19.61 14.82
CA SER A 149 12.99 19.77 15.99
C SER A 149 12.26 21.12 16.00
N ASP A 150 12.87 22.14 15.41
CA ASP A 150 12.32 23.49 15.27
C ASP A 150 12.20 23.84 13.78
N ALA A 151 10.96 23.84 13.28
CA ALA A 151 10.63 24.27 11.94
C ALA A 151 10.10 25.72 11.90
N THR A 152 10.26 26.48 12.99
CA THR A 152 9.81 27.88 13.07
C THR A 152 10.47 28.70 11.98
N GLY A 153 9.67 29.25 11.07
CA GLY A 153 10.16 30.07 9.94
C GLY A 153 10.63 29.29 8.71
N SER A 154 10.71 27.98 8.76
CA SER A 154 10.95 27.12 7.59
C SER A 154 9.64 26.53 7.02
N VAL A 155 9.61 26.24 5.74
CA VAL A 155 8.51 25.49 5.10
C VAL A 155 8.84 24.00 5.18
N ARG A 156 7.96 23.21 5.76
CA ARG A 156 8.14 21.76 5.86
C ARG A 156 7.24 21.02 4.87
N ILE A 157 7.86 20.24 4.01
CA ILE A 157 7.19 19.34 3.08
C ILE A 157 7.38 17.92 3.58
N VAL A 158 6.30 17.17 3.81
CA VAL A 158 6.38 15.73 4.10
C VAL A 158 6.10 14.96 2.82
N ALA A 159 7.08 14.19 2.38
CA ALA A 159 6.99 13.36 1.17
C ALA A 159 6.67 11.91 1.54
N LEU A 160 5.62 11.36 0.95
CA LEU A 160 5.15 9.98 1.10
C LEU A 160 5.46 9.23 -0.20
N GLY A 161 5.96 8.00 -0.12
CA GLY A 161 6.25 7.21 -1.30
C GLY A 161 6.85 5.84 -1.01
N ASP A 162 7.22 5.15 -2.07
CA ASP A 162 7.78 3.81 -2.07
C ASP A 162 9.32 3.81 -2.22
N SER A 163 9.82 2.80 -2.92
CA SER A 163 11.24 2.66 -3.24
C SER A 163 11.81 3.78 -4.12
N PHE A 164 10.98 4.48 -4.89
CA PHE A 164 11.44 5.66 -5.65
C PHE A 164 11.72 6.84 -4.73
N ALA A 165 10.83 7.13 -3.77
CA ALA A 165 11.03 8.17 -2.77
C ALA A 165 12.24 7.83 -1.86
N TYR A 166 12.35 6.56 -1.43
CA TYR A 166 13.53 6.08 -0.72
C TYR A 166 14.80 6.28 -1.57
N GLY A 167 14.74 5.90 -2.86
CA GLY A 167 15.85 5.96 -3.80
C GLY A 167 16.90 4.86 -3.61
N ILE A 168 17.58 4.51 -4.70
CA ILE A 168 18.74 3.60 -4.69
C ILE A 168 20.07 4.36 -4.75
N VAL A 169 20.03 5.67 -4.64
CA VAL A 169 21.17 6.59 -4.61
C VAL A 169 21.41 7.08 -3.19
N GLY A 170 22.60 7.56 -2.91
CA GLY A 170 22.90 8.18 -1.61
C GLY A 170 22.02 9.40 -1.35
N TYR A 171 21.86 9.78 -0.07
CA TYR A 171 21.02 10.87 0.40
C TYR A 171 21.15 12.16 -0.43
N GLU A 172 22.37 12.64 -0.63
CA GLU A 172 22.69 13.88 -1.37
C GLU A 172 22.23 13.87 -2.83
N LYS A 173 22.01 12.67 -3.39
CA LYS A 173 21.65 12.45 -4.80
C LYS A 173 20.18 12.11 -4.95
N ASN A 174 19.45 11.92 -3.85
CA ASN A 174 18.02 11.66 -3.83
C ASN A 174 17.26 12.89 -4.31
N PHE A 175 16.22 12.69 -5.10
CA PHE A 175 15.45 13.78 -5.69
C PHE A 175 14.73 14.64 -4.64
N LEU A 176 14.36 14.09 -3.48
CA LEU A 176 13.72 14.85 -2.39
C LEU A 176 14.73 15.76 -1.70
N THR A 177 15.96 15.27 -1.43
CA THR A 177 17.05 16.10 -0.89
C THR A 177 17.44 17.21 -1.86
N ARG A 178 17.51 16.90 -3.15
CA ARG A 178 17.77 17.91 -4.20
C ARG A 178 16.61 18.89 -4.35
N LEU A 179 15.36 18.43 -4.19
CA LEU A 179 14.17 19.29 -4.17
C LEU A 179 14.28 20.32 -3.04
N GLU A 180 14.64 19.88 -1.83
CA GLU A 180 14.90 20.78 -0.69
C GLU A 180 15.90 21.88 -1.07
N THR A 181 17.09 21.49 -1.53
CA THR A 181 18.16 22.41 -1.92
C THR A 181 17.72 23.40 -3.01
N LYS A 182 16.96 22.94 -4.01
CA LYS A 182 16.47 23.77 -5.11
C LYS A 182 15.40 24.74 -4.65
N LEU A 183 14.49 24.30 -3.78
CA LEU A 183 13.43 25.18 -3.23
C LEU A 183 14.02 26.22 -2.29
N ASP A 184 14.99 25.86 -1.44
CA ASP A 184 15.75 26.82 -0.62
C ASP A 184 16.31 27.97 -1.47
N ALA A 185 17.02 27.61 -2.54
CA ALA A 185 17.64 28.57 -3.44
C ALA A 185 16.63 29.47 -4.18
N ARG A 186 15.50 28.90 -4.63
CA ARG A 186 14.48 29.61 -5.43
C ARG A 186 13.58 30.48 -4.59
N VAL A 187 13.20 30.01 -3.41
CA VAL A 187 12.26 30.72 -2.52
C VAL A 187 12.99 31.74 -1.66
N GLY A 188 14.28 31.55 -1.38
CA GLY A 188 15.08 32.38 -0.48
C GLY A 188 14.65 32.26 0.98
N ARG A 189 14.06 31.14 1.35
CA ARG A 189 13.61 30.79 2.70
C ARG A 189 13.94 29.33 2.96
N SER A 190 14.23 28.99 4.20
CA SER A 190 14.50 27.59 4.56
C SER A 190 13.30 26.70 4.26
N VAL A 191 13.54 25.67 3.48
CA VAL A 191 12.62 24.57 3.21
C VAL A 191 13.19 23.30 3.81
N GLU A 192 12.36 22.41 4.29
CA GLU A 192 12.74 21.08 4.76
C GLU A 192 11.82 20.07 4.08
N VAL A 193 12.42 19.11 3.40
CA VAL A 193 11.69 18.02 2.76
C VAL A 193 11.94 16.74 3.54
N VAL A 194 11.00 16.34 4.37
CA VAL A 194 11.09 15.10 5.14
C VAL A 194 10.64 13.92 4.29
N ASN A 195 11.54 13.02 4.01
CA ASN A 195 11.29 11.83 3.20
C ASN A 195 10.79 10.67 4.07
N LEU A 196 9.53 10.31 3.94
CA LEU A 196 8.93 9.12 4.55
C LEU A 196 8.76 7.96 3.56
N GLY A 197 9.55 7.93 2.48
CA GLY A 197 9.55 6.84 1.51
C GLY A 197 10.22 5.57 2.05
N LEU A 198 9.60 4.40 1.83
CA LEU A 198 10.18 3.09 2.14
C LEU A 198 9.93 2.10 1.01
N PRO A 199 10.92 1.23 0.69
CA PRO A 199 10.78 0.28 -0.40
C PRO A 199 9.59 -0.67 -0.24
N GLY A 200 8.87 -0.93 -1.34
CA GLY A 200 7.76 -1.89 -1.36
C GLY A 200 6.47 -1.43 -0.69
N LEU A 201 6.38 -0.15 -0.29
CA LEU A 201 5.14 0.44 0.19
C LEU A 201 4.19 0.76 -0.97
N HIS A 202 2.96 1.09 -0.65
CA HIS A 202 1.87 1.43 -1.56
C HIS A 202 0.93 2.46 -0.90
N PRO A 203 -0.01 3.10 -1.61
CA PRO A 203 -0.80 4.22 -1.10
C PRO A 203 -1.49 4.00 0.24
N SER A 204 -1.98 2.79 0.55
CA SER A 204 -2.56 2.51 1.89
C SER A 204 -1.51 2.60 3.01
N ALA A 205 -0.24 2.29 2.71
CA ALA A 205 0.85 2.48 3.66
C ALA A 205 1.24 3.96 3.78
N TYR A 206 1.18 4.73 2.68
CA TYR A 206 1.39 6.17 2.72
C TYR A 206 0.38 6.87 3.63
N LEU A 207 -0.91 6.48 3.54
CA LEU A 207 -1.96 6.97 4.43
C LEU A 207 -1.62 6.68 5.90
N GLN A 208 -1.25 5.45 6.22
CA GLN A 208 -0.89 5.08 7.58
C GLN A 208 0.36 5.85 8.08
N MET A 209 1.38 6.00 7.24
CA MET A 209 2.57 6.78 7.60
C MET A 209 2.27 8.25 7.80
N LEU A 210 1.34 8.83 7.01
CA LEU A 210 0.86 10.19 7.26
C LEU A 210 0.19 10.30 8.63
N GLU A 211 -0.68 9.34 8.99
CA GLU A 211 -1.40 9.34 10.26
C GLU A 211 -0.48 9.15 11.47
N GLU A 212 0.47 8.22 11.38
CA GLU A 212 1.32 7.85 12.52
C GLU A 212 2.52 8.79 12.71
N GLU A 213 3.08 9.31 11.63
CA GLU A 213 4.33 10.08 11.67
C GLU A 213 4.20 11.44 10.98
N GLY A 214 3.62 11.47 9.78
CA GLY A 214 3.63 12.66 8.95
C GLY A 214 2.89 13.84 9.57
N THR A 215 1.74 13.62 10.18
CA THR A 215 0.96 14.68 10.83
C THR A 215 1.67 15.27 12.06
N ALA A 216 2.40 14.45 12.82
CA ALA A 216 3.16 14.90 13.97
C ALA A 216 4.36 15.79 13.60
N LEU A 217 4.78 15.78 12.35
CA LEU A 217 5.81 16.66 11.81
C LEU A 217 5.29 18.07 11.48
N HIS A 218 3.98 18.30 11.60
CA HIS A 218 3.34 19.59 11.27
C HIS A 218 3.70 20.07 9.86
N PRO A 219 3.40 19.30 8.80
CA PRO A 219 3.74 19.70 7.44
C PRO A 219 2.97 20.93 6.98
N ASP A 220 3.61 21.73 6.15
CA ASP A 220 2.98 22.85 5.44
C ASP A 220 2.49 22.42 4.05
N LEU A 221 3.04 21.34 3.54
CA LEU A 221 2.67 20.67 2.30
C LEU A 221 2.92 19.17 2.44
N VAL A 222 2.00 18.35 1.94
CA VAL A 222 2.21 16.91 1.77
C VAL A 222 2.45 16.63 0.29
N LEU A 223 3.55 15.95 -0.03
CA LEU A 223 3.89 15.51 -1.37
C LEU A 223 3.71 14.00 -1.47
N VAL A 224 2.74 13.53 -2.25
CA VAL A 224 2.51 12.09 -2.50
C VAL A 224 3.23 11.71 -3.78
N CYS A 225 4.19 10.80 -3.69
CA CYS A 225 4.96 10.30 -4.81
C CYS A 225 4.36 8.96 -5.27
N LEU A 226 3.50 8.98 -6.30
CA LEU A 226 2.84 7.80 -6.85
C LEU A 226 3.68 7.18 -7.97
N PHE A 227 4.16 5.99 -7.76
CA PHE A 227 4.86 5.24 -8.81
C PHE A 227 3.86 4.52 -9.74
N ALA A 228 3.95 4.79 -11.03
CA ALA A 228 3.05 4.25 -12.06
C ALA A 228 3.15 2.72 -12.26
N GLY A 229 3.93 2.03 -11.45
CA GLY A 229 4.07 0.58 -11.41
C GLY A 229 3.22 -0.07 -10.34
N ASN A 230 3.80 -0.29 -9.15
CA ASN A 230 3.15 -1.07 -8.08
C ASN A 230 2.02 -0.33 -7.34
N ASP A 231 2.01 1.00 -7.29
CA ASP A 231 1.00 1.74 -6.53
C ASP A 231 -0.42 1.54 -7.07
N PHE A 232 -0.53 1.27 -8.34
CA PHE A 232 -1.80 0.97 -9.01
C PHE A 232 -2.25 -0.51 -8.90
N LEU A 233 -1.40 -1.38 -8.30
CA LEU A 233 -1.67 -2.83 -8.20
C LEU A 233 -2.29 -3.24 -6.86
N GLN A 234 -2.05 -2.53 -5.79
CA GLN A 234 -2.07 -3.13 -4.47
C GLN A 234 -3.20 -2.70 -3.54
N VAL A 235 -4.10 -1.87 -3.99
CA VAL A 235 -5.26 -1.51 -3.18
C VAL A 235 -6.36 -2.54 -3.36
N ALA A 236 -6.15 -3.74 -2.89
CA ALA A 236 -7.27 -4.60 -2.58
C ALA A 236 -7.90 -4.03 -1.30
N ALA A 237 -9.01 -3.31 -1.44
CA ALA A 237 -9.79 -2.87 -0.30
C ALA A 237 -9.95 -4.03 0.68
N ALA A 238 -9.57 -3.83 1.94
CA ALA A 238 -9.72 -4.82 2.99
C ALA A 238 -11.19 -5.14 3.15
N THR A 239 -11.66 -6.20 2.50
CA THR A 239 -13.04 -6.63 2.67
C THR A 239 -13.14 -7.47 3.94
N PRO A 240 -14.22 -7.32 4.74
CA PRO A 240 -14.42 -8.13 5.93
C PRO A 240 -14.52 -9.64 5.64
N PHE A 241 -14.71 -10.01 4.38
CA PHE A 241 -14.74 -11.39 3.90
C PHE A 241 -13.35 -11.92 3.47
N ASP A 242 -12.27 -11.19 3.71
CA ASP A 242 -10.90 -11.65 3.50
C ASP A 242 -10.30 -12.02 4.86
N ALA A 243 -10.13 -13.32 5.10
CA ALA A 243 -9.59 -13.80 6.36
C ALA A 243 -8.16 -13.32 6.65
N ARG A 244 -7.44 -12.80 5.65
CA ARG A 244 -6.13 -12.16 5.87
C ARG A 244 -6.25 -10.93 6.76
N ASN A 245 -7.42 -10.28 6.78
CA ASN A 245 -7.74 -9.12 7.61
C ASN A 245 -8.29 -9.52 8.99
N TRP A 246 -8.47 -10.81 9.28
CA TRP A 246 -8.91 -11.25 10.58
C TRP A 246 -7.76 -11.18 11.59
N ARG A 247 -8.03 -10.64 12.78
CA ARG A 247 -7.04 -10.56 13.88
C ARG A 247 -6.48 -11.92 14.24
N LEU A 248 -7.32 -12.94 14.27
CA LEU A 248 -6.92 -14.30 14.59
C LEU A 248 -5.95 -14.86 13.53
N VAL A 249 -6.21 -14.65 12.25
CA VAL A 249 -5.30 -15.08 11.18
C VAL A 249 -3.97 -14.33 11.26
N GLY A 250 -4.01 -13.02 11.45
CA GLY A 250 -2.81 -12.20 11.67
C GLY A 250 -2.01 -12.66 12.90
N PHE A 251 -2.68 -12.89 14.01
CA PHE A 251 -2.06 -13.40 15.24
C PHE A 251 -1.36 -14.73 15.02
N VAL A 252 -2.06 -15.72 14.42
CA VAL A 252 -1.46 -17.05 14.14
C VAL A 252 -0.24 -16.93 13.25
N ARG A 253 -0.30 -16.10 12.19
CA ARG A 253 0.84 -15.87 11.29
C ARG A 253 2.04 -15.23 12.02
N ARG A 254 1.81 -14.25 12.90
CA ARG A 254 2.85 -13.61 13.70
C ARG A 254 3.49 -14.59 14.69
N VAL A 255 2.68 -15.36 15.39
CA VAL A 255 3.18 -16.40 16.30
C VAL A 255 4.01 -17.44 15.55
N ALA A 256 3.53 -17.93 14.40
CA ALA A 256 4.27 -18.88 13.58
C ALA A 256 5.61 -18.31 13.09
N ARG A 257 5.63 -17.03 12.66
CA ARG A 257 6.85 -16.33 12.26
C ARG A 257 7.84 -16.21 13.43
N TYR A 258 7.37 -15.73 14.57
CA TYR A 258 8.19 -15.62 15.78
C TYR A 258 8.77 -16.97 16.22
N ALA A 259 7.98 -18.04 16.16
CA ALA A 259 8.45 -19.40 16.47
C ALA A 259 9.51 -19.89 15.46
N ALA A 260 9.33 -19.60 14.17
CA ALA A 260 10.28 -19.94 13.12
C ALA A 260 11.61 -19.17 13.27
N GLU A 261 11.56 -17.89 13.56
CA GLU A 261 12.75 -17.06 13.83
C GLU A 261 13.50 -17.58 15.07
N ARG A 262 12.78 -17.91 16.13
CA ARG A 262 13.38 -18.46 17.35
C ARG A 262 13.97 -19.85 17.15
N ALA A 263 13.41 -20.65 16.24
CA ALA A 263 13.99 -21.94 15.85
C ALA A 263 15.29 -21.75 15.06
N ARG A 264 15.31 -20.79 14.13
CA ARG A 264 16.51 -20.46 13.34
C ARG A 264 17.66 -19.91 14.20
N THR A 265 17.37 -19.10 15.21
CA THR A 265 18.41 -18.55 16.11
C THR A 265 18.95 -19.59 17.09
N ARG A 266 18.30 -20.74 17.27
CA ARG A 266 18.76 -21.86 18.11
C ARG A 266 19.70 -22.82 17.40
N ASP A 267 19.75 -22.78 16.06
CA ASP A 267 20.65 -23.65 15.28
C ASP A 267 21.85 -22.83 14.78
N PRO A 268 23.05 -22.97 15.41
CA PRO A 268 24.25 -22.25 15.03
C PRO A 268 24.74 -22.57 13.60
N GLY A 269 24.27 -23.68 13.02
CA GLY A 269 24.66 -24.11 11.66
C GLY A 269 23.85 -23.47 10.54
N THR A 270 22.73 -22.81 10.86
CA THR A 270 21.89 -22.07 9.90
C THR A 270 22.01 -20.56 10.07
N ALA A 271 23.15 -20.06 10.58
CA ALA A 271 23.44 -18.65 10.42
C ALA A 271 23.27 -18.33 8.93
N ALA A 272 22.13 -17.75 8.59
CA ALA A 272 21.84 -17.31 7.22
C ALA A 272 23.07 -16.56 6.77
N VAL A 273 23.67 -16.99 5.67
CA VAL A 273 24.69 -16.22 4.98
C VAL A 273 24.02 -14.87 4.81
N ALA A 274 24.49 -13.88 5.56
CA ALA A 274 23.92 -12.55 5.55
C ALA A 274 23.94 -12.13 4.10
N ALA A 275 22.76 -11.85 3.54
CA ALA A 275 22.70 -11.34 2.16
C ALA A 275 23.70 -10.20 2.07
N PRO A 276 24.55 -10.14 1.04
CA PRO A 276 25.58 -9.15 0.96
C PRO A 276 24.95 -7.78 1.15
N LYS A 277 25.47 -6.98 2.09
CA LYS A 277 25.00 -5.62 2.34
C LYS A 277 25.03 -4.88 1.01
N ARG A 278 23.87 -4.53 0.49
CA ARG A 278 23.76 -3.70 -0.70
C ARG A 278 24.25 -2.30 -0.32
N SER A 279 25.30 -1.85 -0.98
CA SER A 279 25.68 -0.44 -0.90
C SER A 279 24.70 0.38 -1.73
N LEU A 280 24.21 1.49 -1.19
CA LEU A 280 23.44 2.49 -1.96
C LEU A 280 24.24 3.02 -3.17
N ALA A 281 25.58 2.95 -3.11
CA ALA A 281 26.47 3.31 -4.22
C ALA A 281 26.56 2.26 -5.34
N GLN A 282 26.07 1.03 -5.10
CA GLN A 282 26.07 -0.05 -6.09
C GLN A 282 24.67 -0.67 -6.15
N PRO A 283 23.78 -0.12 -6.96
CA PRO A 283 22.46 -0.69 -7.16
C PRO A 283 22.59 -2.12 -7.68
N GLY A 284 21.87 -3.04 -7.07
CA GLY A 284 21.82 -4.41 -7.56
C GLY A 284 21.06 -4.45 -8.87
N THR A 285 21.67 -5.03 -9.90
CA THR A 285 21.01 -5.23 -11.17
C THR A 285 20.32 -6.58 -11.20
N PHE A 286 19.08 -6.61 -11.69
CA PHE A 286 18.39 -7.87 -11.99
C PHE A 286 19.10 -8.62 -13.12
N SER A 287 18.97 -9.96 -13.15
CA SER A 287 19.26 -10.71 -14.37
C SER A 287 18.30 -10.23 -15.49
N GLU A 288 18.73 -10.32 -16.73
CA GLU A 288 17.93 -9.86 -17.87
C GLU A 288 16.51 -10.48 -17.91
N PRO A 289 16.32 -11.81 -17.68
CA PRO A 289 14.99 -12.39 -17.65
C PRO A 289 14.12 -11.86 -16.48
N ALA A 290 14.73 -11.62 -15.31
CA ALA A 290 14.01 -11.08 -14.15
C ALA A 290 13.61 -9.62 -14.39
N TYR A 291 14.47 -8.85 -15.00
CA TYR A 291 14.19 -7.46 -15.36
C TYR A 291 13.09 -7.35 -16.43
N LEU A 292 13.17 -8.15 -17.48
CA LEU A 292 12.11 -8.20 -18.51
C LEU A 292 10.76 -8.61 -17.91
N LYS A 293 10.76 -9.60 -17.01
CA LYS A 293 9.56 -10.01 -16.29
C LYS A 293 8.99 -8.87 -15.43
N LEU A 294 9.83 -8.11 -14.73
CA LEU A 294 9.42 -6.94 -13.96
C LEU A 294 8.81 -5.87 -14.87
N ALA A 295 9.50 -5.49 -15.93
CA ALA A 295 9.01 -4.50 -16.90
C ALA A 295 7.68 -4.93 -17.54
N THR A 296 7.54 -6.22 -17.86
CA THR A 296 6.29 -6.81 -18.39
C THR A 296 5.12 -6.66 -17.41
N SER A 297 5.37 -6.70 -16.09
CA SER A 297 4.31 -6.57 -15.08
C SER A 297 3.66 -5.19 -15.04
N TYR A 298 4.28 -4.17 -15.60
CA TYR A 298 3.74 -2.81 -15.68
C TYR A 298 2.83 -2.57 -16.89
N VAL A 299 2.90 -3.45 -17.92
CA VAL A 299 2.12 -3.29 -19.15
C VAL A 299 0.59 -3.18 -18.92
N PRO A 300 -0.04 -3.96 -18.02
CA PRO A 300 -1.49 -3.87 -17.80
C PRO A 300 -1.98 -2.46 -17.46
N PHE A 301 -1.15 -1.64 -16.77
CA PHE A 301 -1.51 -0.27 -16.37
C PHE A 301 -1.46 0.73 -17.51
N LEU A 302 -0.73 0.39 -18.57
CA LEU A 302 -0.50 1.26 -19.71
C LEU A 302 -1.33 0.84 -20.94
N ARG A 303 -2.12 -0.23 -20.85
CA ARG A 303 -2.96 -0.66 -21.95
C ARG A 303 -4.15 0.25 -22.15
N ARG A 304 -4.45 0.57 -23.43
CA ARG A 304 -5.67 1.31 -23.80
C ARG A 304 -6.92 0.52 -23.41
N GLU A 305 -6.90 -0.78 -23.70
CA GLU A 305 -7.94 -1.72 -23.28
C GLU A 305 -7.47 -2.43 -22.01
N ARG A 306 -8.01 -2.03 -20.87
CA ARG A 306 -7.67 -2.57 -19.56
C ARG A 306 -8.75 -3.52 -19.08
N ASP A 307 -8.31 -4.57 -18.39
CA ASP A 307 -9.22 -5.44 -17.66
C ASP A 307 -9.94 -4.67 -16.54
N ALA A 308 -11.17 -5.06 -16.25
CA ALA A 308 -11.94 -4.46 -15.15
C ALA A 308 -11.25 -4.58 -13.78
N SER A 309 -10.34 -5.53 -13.59
CA SER A 309 -9.53 -5.66 -12.38
C SER A 309 -8.46 -4.59 -12.28
N VAL A 310 -7.84 -4.23 -13.40
CA VAL A 310 -6.85 -3.14 -13.46
C VAL A 310 -7.54 -1.81 -13.24
N GLN A 311 -8.71 -1.59 -13.87
CA GLN A 311 -9.48 -0.36 -13.65
C GLN A 311 -9.87 -0.20 -12.18
N ARG A 312 -10.38 -1.26 -11.54
CA ARG A 312 -10.65 -1.21 -10.09
C ARG A 312 -9.42 -0.88 -9.25
N GLY A 313 -8.23 -1.40 -9.63
CA GLY A 313 -6.99 -1.04 -8.95
C GLY A 313 -6.69 0.46 -8.99
N TYR A 314 -6.96 1.10 -10.15
CA TYR A 314 -6.88 2.56 -10.28
C TYR A 314 -7.89 3.28 -9.39
N ASP A 315 -9.16 2.86 -9.44
CA ASP A 315 -10.24 3.48 -8.67
C ASP A 315 -9.97 3.35 -7.16
N ASP A 316 -9.53 2.17 -6.71
CA ASP A 316 -9.18 1.91 -5.30
C ASP A 316 -7.96 2.76 -4.86
N MET A 317 -6.94 2.88 -5.71
CA MET A 317 -5.78 3.73 -5.43
C MET A 317 -6.16 5.20 -5.31
N LEU A 318 -6.98 5.72 -6.24
CA LEU A 318 -7.45 7.10 -6.19
C LEU A 318 -8.31 7.36 -4.95
N ALA A 319 -9.12 6.40 -4.51
CA ALA A 319 -9.88 6.52 -3.27
C ALA A 319 -8.96 6.63 -2.03
N VAL A 320 -7.85 5.90 -1.98
CA VAL A 320 -6.86 6.07 -0.90
C VAL A 320 -6.17 7.42 -0.97
N VAL A 321 -5.87 7.93 -2.16
CA VAL A 321 -5.32 9.29 -2.31
C VAL A 321 -6.33 10.34 -1.80
N ASP A 322 -7.63 10.16 -2.05
CA ASP A 322 -8.67 11.01 -1.47
C ASP A 322 -8.66 10.98 0.06
N GLU A 323 -8.43 9.81 0.67
CA GLU A 323 -8.29 9.68 2.12
C GLU A 323 -7.03 10.39 2.63
N ILE A 324 -5.90 10.30 1.92
CA ILE A 324 -4.67 11.04 2.26
C ILE A 324 -4.95 12.55 2.25
N ILE A 325 -5.64 13.06 1.23
CA ILE A 325 -6.00 14.48 1.12
C ILE A 325 -6.89 14.90 2.28
N ALA A 326 -7.90 14.09 2.62
CA ALA A 326 -8.79 14.37 3.73
C ALA A 326 -8.09 14.37 5.09
N ARG A 327 -7.10 13.47 5.28
CA ARG A 327 -6.31 13.39 6.52
C ARG A 327 -5.27 14.49 6.64
N ALA A 328 -4.72 14.94 5.52
CA ALA A 328 -3.78 16.05 5.51
C ALA A 328 -4.47 17.39 5.81
N ALA A 329 -5.76 17.52 5.56
CA ALA A 329 -6.49 18.79 5.70
C ALA A 329 -6.32 19.40 7.11
N PRO A 330 -6.07 20.73 7.23
CA PRO A 330 -6.09 21.74 6.18
C PRO A 330 -4.78 21.88 5.38
N THR A 331 -3.78 21.03 5.61
CA THR A 331 -2.49 21.08 4.90
C THR A 331 -2.70 20.74 3.41
N PRO A 332 -2.24 21.56 2.46
CA PRO A 332 -2.35 21.27 1.05
C PRO A 332 -1.58 20.00 0.67
N VAL A 333 -2.08 19.32 -0.35
CA VAL A 333 -1.45 18.11 -0.92
C VAL A 333 -1.07 18.37 -2.37
N ALA A 334 0.09 17.89 -2.78
CA ALA A 334 0.49 17.77 -4.18
C ALA A 334 0.80 16.30 -4.49
N VAL A 335 0.53 15.86 -5.70
CA VAL A 335 0.76 14.48 -6.14
C VAL A 335 1.73 14.48 -7.31
N ALA A 336 2.85 13.80 -7.16
CA ALA A 336 3.81 13.55 -8.24
C ALA A 336 3.57 12.14 -8.79
N VAL A 337 3.41 12.02 -10.11
CA VAL A 337 3.30 10.73 -10.79
C VAL A 337 4.66 10.37 -11.37
N LEU A 338 5.23 9.29 -10.86
CA LEU A 338 6.56 8.81 -11.18
C LEU A 338 6.44 7.71 -12.25
N PRO A 339 6.99 7.92 -13.47
CA PRO A 339 6.85 6.93 -14.54
C PRO A 339 7.69 5.69 -14.28
N THR A 340 7.27 4.58 -14.89
CA THR A 340 8.08 3.38 -15.02
C THR A 340 9.15 3.57 -16.10
N GLU A 341 10.25 2.81 -16.03
CA GLU A 341 11.25 2.81 -17.10
C GLU A 341 10.64 2.40 -18.46
N LEU A 342 9.64 1.52 -18.44
CA LEU A 342 8.90 1.13 -19.65
C LEU A 342 8.26 2.32 -20.38
N GLN A 343 7.79 3.34 -19.66
CA GLN A 343 7.22 4.56 -20.25
C GLN A 343 8.29 5.45 -20.84
N VAL A 344 9.47 5.47 -20.26
CA VAL A 344 10.56 6.41 -20.58
C VAL A 344 11.51 5.84 -21.61
N ASN A 345 11.90 4.56 -21.49
CA ASN A 345 12.91 3.90 -22.31
C ASN A 345 12.26 3.15 -23.50
N PRO A 346 12.41 3.67 -24.74
CA PRO A 346 11.79 3.06 -25.92
C PRO A 346 12.39 1.71 -26.29
N GLN A 347 13.68 1.45 -25.99
CA GLN A 347 14.33 0.19 -26.28
C GLN A 347 13.81 -0.93 -25.38
N LEU A 348 13.68 -0.66 -24.07
CA LEU A 348 13.04 -1.58 -23.12
C LEU A 348 11.59 -1.86 -23.56
N ARG A 349 10.84 -0.81 -23.91
CA ARG A 349 9.46 -0.93 -24.35
C ARG A 349 9.32 -1.80 -25.60
N ALA A 350 10.17 -1.60 -26.60
CA ALA A 350 10.17 -2.42 -27.79
C ALA A 350 10.44 -3.90 -27.47
N SER A 351 11.37 -4.19 -26.57
CA SER A 351 11.69 -5.55 -26.11
C SER A 351 10.49 -6.21 -25.41
N VAL A 352 9.82 -5.47 -24.50
CA VAL A 352 8.65 -5.94 -23.78
C VAL A 352 7.45 -6.20 -24.72
N LEU A 353 7.20 -5.27 -25.65
CA LEU A 353 6.13 -5.40 -26.63
C LEU A 353 6.34 -6.60 -27.55
N SER A 354 7.57 -6.82 -28.02
CA SER A 354 7.94 -7.99 -28.79
C SER A 354 7.71 -9.29 -28.04
N HIS A 355 8.10 -9.34 -26.76
CA HIS A 355 7.90 -10.50 -25.89
C HIS A 355 6.41 -10.82 -25.68
N LEU A 356 5.56 -9.81 -25.57
CA LEU A 356 4.11 -9.96 -25.37
C LEU A 356 3.30 -10.01 -26.66
N GLN A 357 3.93 -9.90 -27.82
CA GLN A 357 3.29 -9.80 -29.13
C GLN A 357 2.29 -8.63 -29.23
N LEU A 358 2.59 -7.53 -28.54
CA LEU A 358 1.83 -6.29 -28.54
C LEU A 358 2.48 -5.26 -29.50
N ARG A 359 1.74 -4.20 -29.80
CA ARG A 359 2.20 -3.07 -30.61
C ARG A 359 2.17 -1.79 -29.80
N GLU A 360 2.96 -0.78 -30.17
CA GLU A 360 3.00 0.53 -29.52
C GLU A 360 1.60 1.15 -29.40
N ARG A 361 0.76 1.02 -30.43
CA ARG A 361 -0.62 1.53 -30.43
C ARG A 361 -1.55 0.87 -29.39
N ASP A 362 -1.19 -0.27 -28.84
CA ASP A 362 -1.97 -0.97 -27.82
C ASP A 362 -1.75 -0.35 -26.42
N LEU A 363 -0.73 0.52 -26.31
CA LEU A 363 -0.38 1.25 -25.10
C LEU A 363 -0.82 2.71 -25.18
N ASP A 364 -0.96 3.29 -24.02
CA ASP A 364 -1.09 4.72 -23.78
C ASP A 364 -0.28 5.06 -22.52
N LEU A 365 0.89 5.66 -22.73
CA LEU A 365 1.87 5.90 -21.67
C LEU A 365 1.42 6.98 -20.69
N ASP A 366 0.47 7.82 -21.08
CA ASP A 366 0.01 8.95 -20.28
C ASP A 366 -1.12 8.57 -19.30
N ILE A 367 -1.65 7.35 -19.37
CA ILE A 367 -2.79 6.91 -18.56
C ILE A 367 -2.58 7.21 -17.06
N PRO A 368 -1.46 6.84 -16.40
CA PRO A 368 -1.31 7.08 -14.97
C PRO A 368 -1.45 8.55 -14.59
N ALA A 369 -0.74 9.44 -15.27
CA ALA A 369 -0.78 10.86 -14.97
C ALA A 369 -2.12 11.51 -15.39
N ARG A 370 -2.65 11.13 -16.54
CA ARG A 370 -3.91 11.69 -17.05
C ARG A 370 -5.10 11.33 -16.15
N GLU A 371 -5.23 10.09 -15.72
CA GLU A 371 -6.35 9.67 -14.87
C GLU A 371 -6.21 10.21 -13.45
N THR A 372 -5.01 10.22 -12.89
CA THR A 372 -4.74 10.88 -11.60
C THR A 372 -5.10 12.35 -11.66
N ARG A 373 -4.71 13.04 -12.72
CA ARG A 373 -5.01 14.45 -12.93
C ARG A 373 -6.51 14.68 -13.08
N ALA A 374 -7.20 13.93 -13.92
CA ALA A 374 -8.63 14.07 -14.13
C ALA A 374 -9.44 13.87 -12.83
N HIS A 375 -8.97 12.98 -11.93
CA HIS A 375 -9.60 12.74 -10.64
C HIS A 375 -9.35 13.87 -9.63
N LEU A 376 -8.13 14.44 -9.58
CA LEU A 376 -7.68 15.33 -8.51
C LEU A 376 -7.79 16.82 -8.83
N GLU A 377 -7.70 17.24 -10.10
CA GLU A 377 -7.77 18.66 -10.47
C GLU A 377 -9.11 19.33 -10.07
N ALA A 378 -10.21 18.59 -10.17
CA ALA A 378 -11.52 19.07 -9.70
C ALA A 378 -11.56 19.38 -8.19
N ARG A 379 -10.60 18.86 -7.42
CA ARG A 379 -10.43 19.10 -5.98
C ARG A 379 -9.36 20.15 -5.67
N GLY A 380 -8.77 20.78 -6.69
CA GLY A 380 -7.71 21.77 -6.53
C GLY A 380 -6.36 21.18 -6.12
N VAL A 381 -6.15 19.87 -6.29
CA VAL A 381 -4.89 19.20 -5.98
C VAL A 381 -3.97 19.26 -7.19
N ALA A 382 -2.74 19.73 -7.00
CA ALA A 382 -1.74 19.79 -8.05
C ALA A 382 -1.22 18.39 -8.40
N VAL A 383 -1.29 18.00 -9.67
CA VAL A 383 -0.72 16.75 -10.18
C VAL A 383 0.47 17.04 -11.08
N ILE A 384 1.63 16.54 -10.68
CA ILE A 384 2.93 16.77 -11.34
C ILE A 384 3.31 15.50 -12.09
N ASP A 385 3.29 15.58 -13.42
CA ASP A 385 3.69 14.48 -14.29
C ASP A 385 5.16 14.58 -14.62
N LEU A 386 5.94 13.57 -14.20
CA LEU A 386 7.38 13.52 -14.44
C LEU A 386 7.74 12.84 -15.77
N LEU A 387 6.79 12.19 -16.44
CA LEU A 387 7.04 11.44 -17.68
C LEU A 387 7.64 12.31 -18.81
N PRO A 388 7.10 13.48 -19.14
CA PRO A 388 7.62 14.26 -20.27
C PRO A 388 9.09 14.66 -20.11
N ALA A 389 9.48 15.09 -18.90
CA ALA A 389 10.83 15.53 -18.62
C ALA A 389 11.83 14.37 -18.60
N LEU A 390 11.46 13.25 -17.96
CA LEU A 390 12.29 12.04 -17.92
C LEU A 390 12.45 11.43 -19.31
N ALA A 391 11.39 11.35 -20.11
CA ALA A 391 11.46 10.86 -21.49
C ALA A 391 12.28 11.79 -22.39
N ALA A 392 12.28 13.09 -22.13
CA ALA A 392 13.15 14.02 -22.85
C ALA A 392 14.64 13.80 -22.47
N ALA A 393 14.93 13.67 -21.16
CA ALA A 393 16.28 13.48 -20.66
C ALA A 393 16.87 12.10 -21.08
N GLU A 394 16.05 11.05 -21.16
CA GLU A 394 16.45 9.71 -21.55
C GLU A 394 17.02 9.65 -22.98
N ARG A 395 16.60 10.57 -23.87
CA ARG A 395 17.13 10.64 -25.26
C ARG A 395 18.62 10.96 -25.30
N ASP A 396 19.12 11.69 -24.31
CA ASP A 396 20.53 12.08 -24.26
C ASP A 396 21.36 11.04 -23.50
N ALA A 397 20.86 10.57 -22.36
CA ALA A 397 21.48 9.53 -21.54
C ALA A 397 20.47 8.91 -20.60
N SER A 398 20.66 7.65 -20.22
CA SER A 398 19.73 6.93 -19.35
C SER A 398 19.48 7.65 -18.04
N THR A 399 18.20 7.72 -17.66
CA THR A 399 17.70 8.25 -16.40
C THR A 399 17.43 7.16 -15.36
N TYR A 400 17.53 5.89 -15.76
CA TYR A 400 17.38 4.72 -14.90
C TYR A 400 18.70 4.00 -14.67
N ALA A 401 18.80 3.32 -13.53
CA ALA A 401 19.94 2.46 -13.25
C ALA A 401 19.85 1.17 -14.08
N PRO A 402 20.97 0.66 -14.61
CA PRO A 402 20.95 -0.47 -15.52
C PRO A 402 20.29 -1.72 -14.92
N ARG A 403 19.17 -2.17 -15.49
CA ARG A 403 18.38 -3.33 -15.05
C ARG A 403 17.98 -3.28 -13.58
N ASP A 404 17.61 -2.11 -13.09
CA ASP A 404 17.16 -1.92 -11.70
C ASP A 404 15.74 -1.37 -11.61
N SER A 405 15.23 -0.74 -12.65
CA SER A 405 13.93 -0.05 -12.72
C SER A 405 13.81 1.24 -11.91
N HIS A 406 14.78 1.61 -11.09
CA HIS A 406 14.81 2.86 -10.34
C HIS A 406 15.68 3.90 -11.02
N TRP A 407 15.45 5.18 -10.67
CA TRP A 407 16.26 6.28 -11.23
C TRP A 407 17.71 6.23 -10.77
N ASN A 408 18.62 6.49 -11.70
CA ASN A 408 20.00 6.83 -11.40
C ASN A 408 20.10 8.30 -10.91
N GLU A 409 21.32 8.81 -10.72
CA GLU A 409 21.55 10.20 -10.29
C GLU A 409 20.94 11.23 -11.24
N ARG A 410 20.97 10.96 -12.56
CA ARG A 410 20.40 11.84 -13.58
C ARG A 410 18.87 11.88 -13.49
N GLY A 411 18.22 10.73 -13.34
CA GLY A 411 16.77 10.67 -13.16
C GLY A 411 16.30 11.40 -11.91
N ASN A 412 17.03 11.23 -10.79
CA ASN A 412 16.77 11.98 -9.56
C ASN A 412 16.93 13.51 -9.76
N GLU A 413 17.94 13.96 -10.50
CA GLU A 413 18.15 15.39 -10.79
C GLU A 413 17.01 15.97 -11.63
N VAL A 414 16.57 15.26 -12.69
CA VAL A 414 15.45 15.69 -13.54
C VAL A 414 14.17 15.78 -12.73
N ALA A 415 13.88 14.79 -11.90
CA ALA A 415 12.69 14.78 -11.04
C ALA A 415 12.69 15.96 -10.06
N ALA A 416 13.83 16.20 -9.40
CA ALA A 416 13.98 17.34 -8.48
C ALA A 416 13.76 18.69 -9.16
N GLU A 417 14.27 18.85 -10.38
CA GLU A 417 14.13 20.09 -11.15
C GLU A 417 12.66 20.38 -11.51
N VAL A 418 11.94 19.37 -12.00
CA VAL A 418 10.52 19.50 -12.35
C VAL A 418 9.68 19.81 -11.11
N LEU A 419 9.91 19.07 -10.02
CA LEU A 419 9.19 19.28 -8.77
C LEU A 419 9.45 20.69 -8.20
N ALA A 420 10.71 21.10 -8.18
CA ALA A 420 11.07 22.44 -7.68
C ALA A 420 10.42 23.54 -8.51
N GLY A 421 10.44 23.43 -9.85
CA GLY A 421 9.80 24.40 -10.73
C GLY A 421 8.28 24.50 -10.52
N THR A 422 7.64 23.35 -10.31
CA THR A 422 6.17 23.29 -10.14
C THR A 422 5.74 23.73 -8.75
N LEU A 423 6.48 23.36 -7.70
CA LEU A 423 6.10 23.66 -6.31
C LEU A 423 6.55 25.04 -5.84
N GLU A 424 7.47 25.72 -6.55
CA GLU A 424 8.04 27.00 -6.15
C GLU A 424 6.98 28.02 -5.73
N ALA A 425 5.97 28.25 -6.58
CA ALA A 425 4.94 29.26 -6.31
C ALA A 425 4.09 28.92 -5.08
N ALA A 426 3.80 27.65 -4.85
CA ALA A 426 3.05 27.19 -3.67
C ALA A 426 3.89 27.35 -2.40
N VAL A 427 5.15 26.89 -2.43
CA VAL A 427 6.09 26.98 -1.30
C VAL A 427 6.37 28.45 -0.97
N ARG A 428 6.52 29.32 -1.95
CA ARG A 428 6.70 30.77 -1.74
C ARG A 428 5.50 31.40 -1.01
N ARG A 429 4.27 31.09 -1.43
CA ARG A 429 3.05 31.55 -0.74
C ARG A 429 3.00 31.07 0.70
N ILE A 430 3.34 29.81 0.95
CA ILE A 430 3.41 29.27 2.31
C ILE A 430 4.48 29.98 3.13
N ALA A 431 5.67 30.21 2.57
CA ALA A 431 6.75 30.91 3.21
C ALA A 431 6.41 32.35 3.65
N GLU A 432 5.59 33.05 2.83
CA GLU A 432 5.13 34.42 3.13
C GLU A 432 4.20 34.48 4.35
N THR A 433 3.48 33.40 4.67
CA THR A 433 2.61 33.32 5.86
C THR A 433 3.36 33.05 7.15
N LYS A 434 4.61 32.59 7.07
CA LYS A 434 5.43 32.23 8.25
C LYS A 434 6.26 33.41 8.76
N PRO A 435 6.49 33.49 10.08
CA PRO A 435 7.38 34.51 10.65
C PRO A 435 8.79 34.40 10.05
N SER A 436 9.46 35.53 9.83
CA SER A 436 10.86 35.52 9.39
C SER A 436 11.77 35.01 10.53
N GLN A 437 12.79 34.22 10.21
CA GLN A 437 13.75 33.68 11.20
C GLN A 437 14.35 34.79 12.08
N THR A 438 14.64 35.97 11.50
CA THR A 438 15.14 37.14 12.20
C THR A 438 14.19 37.63 13.31
N ARG A 439 12.88 37.46 13.20
CA ARG A 439 11.91 37.78 14.24
C ARG A 439 11.82 36.71 15.33
N ALA A 440 12.00 35.45 14.98
CA ALA A 440 11.96 34.34 15.91
C ALA A 440 13.16 34.37 16.86
N ASP A 441 14.36 34.69 16.35
CA ASP A 441 15.58 34.83 17.13
C ASP A 441 15.51 36.07 18.06
N ALA A 442 14.91 37.16 17.61
CA ALA A 442 14.70 38.36 18.43
C ALA A 442 13.70 38.14 19.59
N GLN A 443 12.67 37.32 19.39
CA GLN A 443 11.73 36.97 20.46
C GLN A 443 12.32 36.01 21.51
N ARG A 444 13.26 35.16 21.13
CA ARG A 444 13.98 34.27 22.07
C ARG A 444 15.05 35.00 22.88
N SER A 445 15.71 36.02 22.31
CA SER A 445 16.71 36.83 22.97
C SER A 445 16.14 37.90 23.94
N GLY A 446 14.82 38.17 23.84
CA GLY A 446 14.14 39.15 24.69
C GLY A 446 13.47 38.61 25.96
N THR A 447 13.62 37.33 26.25
CA THR A 447 13.04 36.63 27.44
C THR A 447 14.10 36.15 28.44
N HIS A 448 15.22 36.87 28.57
CA HIS A 448 16.18 36.67 29.66
C HIS A 448 16.21 37.85 30.60
#